data_b12f190bcf2f301c7cafb4ad5a4a5767
#
_entry.id   b12f190bcf2f301c7cafb4ad5a4a5767
#
_cell.length_a   1.000
_cell.length_b   1.000
_cell.length_c   1.000
_cell.angle_alpha   90.00
_cell.angle_beta   90.00
_cell.angle_gamma   90.00
#
_symmetry.space_group_name_H-M   'P 1'
#
loop_
_entity.id
_entity.type
_entity.pdbx_description
1 polymer ?
#
loop_
_entity_poly.entity_id
_entity_poly.type
_entity_poly.pdbx_seq_one_letter_code
_entity_poly.pdbx_strand_id
1 'polypeptide(L)'
;MSGYSGGGKKMIAEIESPDRAPELYSPRFYGLANNHKHLPEMQKISGLEKKPMFTPIVDDYYNGMVVCVPVQAAVSGFQLEPERVQEMLERHYEGSNFVHVQPLKTPAEMTATKLSCNDLRDTNQMEIFVFGDAEQILLCSRLDNLGKGASGAAVQCMNIMLGLDETVGLL
;
A
#
# COMPACT_ATOMS: atom_id res chain seq x y z
N MET A 1 4.89 3.82 -3.06
CA MET A 1 6.18 3.34 -3.59
C MET A 1 6.02 1.86 -3.89
N SER A 2 6.52 1.39 -5.01
CA SER A 2 6.35 0.00 -5.46
C SER A 2 7.62 -0.51 -6.13
N GLY A 3 7.85 -1.81 -6.05
CA GLY A 3 8.85 -2.50 -6.86
C GLY A 3 8.54 -2.42 -8.36
N TYR A 4 9.57 -2.62 -9.19
CA TYR A 4 9.48 -2.43 -10.64
C TYR A 4 8.67 -3.51 -11.37
N SER A 5 8.37 -4.64 -10.75
CA SER A 5 7.51 -5.68 -11.35
C SER A 5 6.13 -5.15 -11.75
N GLY A 6 5.62 -4.12 -11.04
CA GLY A 6 4.36 -3.46 -11.37
C GLY A 6 4.35 -2.72 -12.71
N GLY A 7 5.52 -2.41 -13.28
CA GLY A 7 5.67 -1.78 -14.59
C GLY A 7 5.57 -2.74 -15.77
N GLY A 8 5.43 -4.04 -15.51
CA GLY A 8 5.29 -5.07 -16.52
C GLY A 8 6.60 -5.44 -17.22
N LYS A 9 6.50 -6.35 -18.18
CA LYS A 9 7.66 -7.00 -18.85
C LYS A 9 8.70 -6.03 -19.41
N LYS A 10 8.26 -4.88 -19.95
CA LYS A 10 9.18 -3.89 -20.51
C LYS A 10 10.06 -3.26 -19.45
N MET A 11 9.47 -2.80 -18.35
CA MET A 11 10.22 -2.19 -17.24
C MET A 11 11.12 -3.20 -16.55
N ILE A 12 10.66 -4.45 -16.38
CA ILE A 12 11.46 -5.53 -15.83
C ILE A 12 12.73 -5.74 -16.68
N ALA A 13 12.57 -5.88 -17.99
CA ALA A 13 13.70 -6.09 -18.91
C ALA A 13 14.67 -4.89 -18.93
N GLU A 14 14.17 -3.66 -18.81
CA GLU A 14 15.01 -2.46 -18.73
C GLU A 14 15.86 -2.43 -17.45
N ILE A 15 15.24 -2.75 -16.30
CA ILE A 15 15.92 -2.68 -14.99
C ILE A 15 16.87 -3.87 -14.78
N GLU A 16 16.52 -5.04 -15.29
CA GLU A 16 17.37 -6.24 -15.16
C GLU A 16 18.45 -6.33 -16.25
N SER A 17 18.49 -5.37 -17.18
CA SER A 17 19.55 -5.31 -18.19
C SER A 17 20.93 -5.06 -17.54
N PRO A 18 21.98 -5.80 -17.93
CA PRO A 18 23.33 -5.53 -17.47
C PRO A 18 23.84 -4.13 -17.87
N ASP A 19 23.29 -3.58 -18.96
CA ASP A 19 23.64 -2.25 -19.50
C ASP A 19 22.58 -1.20 -19.15
N ARG A 20 21.83 -1.39 -18.05
CA ARG A 20 20.78 -0.46 -17.67
C ARG A 20 21.30 0.94 -17.41
N ALA A 21 20.50 1.94 -17.79
CA ALA A 21 20.85 3.34 -17.61
C ALA A 21 21.01 3.71 -16.11
N PRO A 22 21.94 4.60 -15.75
CA PRO A 22 22.22 4.95 -14.36
C PRO A 22 21.01 5.45 -13.56
N GLU A 23 20.06 6.14 -14.20
CA GLU A 23 18.84 6.63 -13.56
C GLU A 23 17.91 5.50 -13.07
N LEU A 24 18.08 4.28 -13.58
CA LEU A 24 17.29 3.12 -13.17
C LEU A 24 17.70 2.53 -11.81
N TYR A 25 18.82 3.02 -11.22
CA TYR A 25 19.26 2.64 -9.88
C TYR A 25 18.65 3.49 -8.75
N SER A 26 17.71 4.39 -9.06
CA SER A 26 17.10 5.26 -8.07
C SER A 26 15.57 5.26 -8.16
N PRO A 27 14.87 5.63 -7.07
CA PRO A 27 13.43 5.81 -7.10
C PRO A 27 13.00 6.85 -8.13
N ARG A 28 11.92 6.57 -8.86
CA ARG A 28 11.43 7.46 -9.92
C ARG A 28 9.94 7.71 -9.77
N PHE A 29 9.57 8.97 -9.83
CA PHE A 29 8.19 9.39 -9.93
C PHE A 29 7.67 9.17 -11.35
N TYR A 30 6.43 8.73 -11.50
CA TYR A 30 5.79 8.60 -12.80
C TYR A 30 4.31 9.03 -12.72
N GLY A 31 3.62 9.09 -13.85
CA GLY A 31 2.22 9.50 -13.88
C GLY A 31 1.96 10.93 -13.42
N LEU A 32 2.94 11.82 -13.58
CA LEU A 32 2.95 13.19 -13.03
C LEU A 32 1.86 14.10 -13.61
N ALA A 33 1.24 13.72 -14.73
CA ALA A 33 0.09 14.43 -15.29
C ALA A 33 -1.22 14.19 -14.55
N ASN A 34 -1.18 13.47 -13.42
CA ASN A 34 -2.36 13.07 -12.64
C ASN A 34 -3.45 12.39 -13.49
N ASN A 35 -3.02 11.48 -14.36
CA ASN A 35 -3.86 10.71 -15.29
C ASN A 35 -3.65 9.20 -15.17
N HIS A 36 -3.15 8.73 -14.02
CA HIS A 36 -2.91 7.30 -13.79
C HIS A 36 -4.21 6.49 -13.88
N LYS A 37 -4.15 5.30 -14.48
CA LYS A 37 -5.29 4.40 -14.71
C LYS A 37 -6.08 4.03 -13.44
N HIS A 38 -5.44 4.05 -12.25
CA HIS A 38 -6.08 3.74 -10.97
C HIS A 38 -6.86 4.91 -10.37
N LEU A 39 -6.69 6.14 -10.85
CA LEU A 39 -7.38 7.30 -10.28
C LEU A 39 -8.92 7.22 -10.33
N PRO A 40 -9.55 6.80 -11.45
CA PRO A 40 -11.00 6.62 -11.48
C PRO A 40 -11.49 5.56 -10.49
N GLU A 41 -10.73 4.47 -10.32
CA GLU A 41 -11.03 3.42 -9.36
C GLU A 41 -10.90 3.92 -7.93
N MET A 42 -9.79 4.59 -7.59
CA MET A 42 -9.58 5.21 -6.28
C MET A 42 -10.74 6.15 -5.93
N GLN A 43 -11.12 7.04 -6.84
CA GLN A 43 -12.21 7.99 -6.62
C GLN A 43 -13.55 7.27 -6.39
N LYS A 44 -13.88 6.27 -7.21
CA LYS A 44 -15.15 5.55 -7.13
C LYS A 44 -15.27 4.72 -5.84
N ILE A 45 -14.23 3.97 -5.50
CA ILE A 45 -14.26 3.07 -4.34
C ILE A 45 -14.21 3.84 -3.02
N SER A 46 -13.42 4.91 -2.94
CA SER A 46 -13.34 5.74 -1.74
C SER A 46 -14.52 6.70 -1.56
N GLY A 47 -15.38 6.86 -2.57
CA GLY A 47 -16.50 7.82 -2.53
C GLY A 47 -16.08 9.29 -2.60
N LEU A 48 -14.85 9.58 -2.98
CA LEU A 48 -14.37 10.96 -3.11
C LEU A 48 -15.07 11.69 -4.25
N GLU A 49 -15.51 12.94 -4.01
CA GLU A 49 -16.09 13.80 -5.03
C GLU A 49 -15.10 14.14 -6.15
N LYS A 50 -13.83 14.29 -5.80
CA LYS A 50 -12.74 14.59 -6.73
C LYS A 50 -11.69 13.49 -6.68
N LYS A 51 -11.01 13.27 -7.82
CA LYS A 51 -9.89 12.33 -7.87
C LYS A 51 -8.80 12.75 -6.87
N PRO A 52 -8.23 11.81 -6.12
CA PRO A 52 -7.15 12.13 -5.19
C PRO A 52 -5.88 12.55 -5.92
N MET A 53 -4.99 13.26 -5.22
CA MET A 53 -3.62 13.41 -5.67
C MET A 53 -2.93 12.07 -5.52
N PHE A 54 -2.37 11.57 -6.62
CA PHE A 54 -1.67 10.30 -6.65
C PHE A 54 -0.27 10.48 -7.23
N THR A 55 0.72 10.17 -6.42
CA THR A 55 2.14 10.34 -6.77
C THR A 55 2.85 8.99 -6.71
N PRO A 56 2.71 8.15 -7.75
CA PRO A 56 3.34 6.83 -7.77
C PRO A 56 4.85 6.93 -7.93
N ILE A 57 5.55 6.07 -7.20
CA ILE A 57 7.01 5.94 -7.22
C ILE A 57 7.35 4.49 -7.48
N VAL A 58 8.22 4.24 -8.45
CA VAL A 58 8.84 2.94 -8.69
C VAL A 58 10.30 2.98 -8.25
N ASP A 59 10.77 1.90 -7.64
CA ASP A 59 12.13 1.81 -7.11
C ASP A 59 12.82 0.51 -7.56
N ASP A 60 14.13 0.43 -7.31
CA ASP A 60 15.02 -0.64 -7.76
C ASP A 60 14.95 -1.88 -6.84
N TYR A 61 13.76 -2.42 -6.67
CA TYR A 61 13.52 -3.76 -6.12
C TYR A 61 12.36 -4.42 -6.86
N TYR A 62 12.34 -5.74 -6.94
CA TYR A 62 11.41 -6.47 -7.81
C TYR A 62 9.96 -6.30 -7.36
N ASN A 63 9.62 -6.75 -6.15
CA ASN A 63 8.25 -6.74 -5.62
C ASN A 63 8.20 -6.21 -4.17
N GLY A 64 7.00 -5.82 -3.76
CA GLY A 64 6.70 -5.14 -2.53
C GLY A 64 6.17 -3.73 -2.77
N MET A 65 5.33 -3.25 -1.88
CA MET A 65 4.69 -1.94 -2.00
C MET A 65 4.32 -1.36 -0.65
N VAL A 66 4.49 -0.04 -0.52
CA VAL A 66 3.90 0.77 0.55
C VAL A 66 3.05 1.87 -0.08
N VAL A 67 1.79 1.96 0.37
CA VAL A 67 0.89 3.07 0.05
C VAL A 67 0.75 3.94 1.28
N CYS A 68 1.00 5.24 1.13
CA CYS A 68 0.84 6.23 2.20
C CYS A 68 -0.29 7.19 1.86
N VAL A 69 -1.20 7.40 2.80
CA VAL A 69 -2.32 8.35 2.68
C VAL A 69 -2.19 9.37 3.80
N PRO A 70 -1.74 10.60 3.50
CA PRO A 70 -1.71 11.67 4.47
C PRO A 70 -3.13 12.21 4.72
N VAL A 71 -3.49 12.36 5.99
CA VAL A 71 -4.77 12.94 6.43
C VAL A 71 -4.47 14.10 7.36
N GLN A 72 -4.99 15.29 7.05
CA GLN A 72 -4.81 16.50 7.84
C GLN A 72 -6.14 16.89 8.52
N ALA A 73 -6.11 17.16 9.82
CA ALA A 73 -7.29 17.58 10.58
C ALA A 73 -7.95 18.83 10.00
N ALA A 74 -7.15 19.85 9.65
CA ALA A 74 -7.62 21.09 9.07
C ALA A 74 -8.37 20.94 7.73
N VAL A 75 -8.08 19.88 6.97
CA VAL A 75 -8.70 19.61 5.65
C VAL A 75 -9.85 18.62 5.77
N SER A 76 -9.73 17.64 6.66
CA SER A 76 -10.75 16.60 6.83
C SER A 76 -12.03 17.11 7.55
N GLY A 77 -11.91 18.20 8.31
CA GLY A 77 -12.99 18.69 9.16
C GLY A 77 -13.25 17.83 10.41
N PHE A 78 -12.41 16.83 10.67
CA PHE A 78 -12.50 15.95 11.84
C PHE A 78 -11.31 16.16 12.77
N GLN A 79 -11.54 15.99 14.07
CA GLN A 79 -10.43 15.80 15.00
C GLN A 79 -9.81 14.42 14.73
N LEU A 80 -8.50 14.41 14.51
CA LEU A 80 -7.73 13.20 14.30
C LEU A 80 -7.13 12.78 15.64
N GLU A 81 -7.52 11.61 16.12
CA GLU A 81 -6.92 10.97 17.29
C GLU A 81 -6.32 9.65 16.79
N PRO A 82 -4.98 9.50 16.76
CA PRO A 82 -4.35 8.29 16.26
C PRO A 82 -4.90 7.02 16.89
N GLU A 83 -5.17 7.03 18.21
CA GLU A 83 -5.73 5.93 18.97
C GLU A 83 -7.12 5.54 18.44
N ARG A 84 -7.97 6.52 18.16
CA ARG A 84 -9.32 6.28 17.64
C ARG A 84 -9.29 5.75 16.21
N VAL A 85 -8.38 6.25 15.38
CA VAL A 85 -8.19 5.75 14.01
C VAL A 85 -7.67 4.31 14.05
N GLN A 86 -6.75 4.00 14.96
CA GLN A 86 -6.25 2.66 15.21
C GLN A 86 -7.41 1.71 15.58
N GLU A 87 -8.21 2.06 16.59
CA GLU A 87 -9.35 1.25 17.06
C GLU A 87 -10.38 1.01 15.93
N MET A 88 -10.65 2.03 15.11
CA MET A 88 -11.57 1.87 13.97
C MET A 88 -11.05 0.87 12.94
N LEU A 89 -9.77 0.91 12.63
CA LEU A 89 -9.14 -0.03 11.70
C LEU A 89 -9.08 -1.44 12.29
N GLU A 90 -8.70 -1.60 13.56
CA GLU A 90 -8.70 -2.90 14.24
C GLU A 90 -10.09 -3.55 14.23
N ARG A 91 -11.12 -2.79 14.56
CA ARG A 91 -12.51 -3.27 14.51
C ARG A 91 -12.95 -3.65 13.10
N HIS A 92 -12.52 -2.87 12.10
CA HIS A 92 -12.91 -3.12 10.71
C HIS A 92 -12.28 -4.40 10.16
N TYR A 93 -11.04 -4.69 10.54
CA TYR A 93 -10.28 -5.86 10.09
C TYR A 93 -10.23 -7.00 11.09
N GLU A 94 -11.06 -6.95 12.15
CA GLU A 94 -11.16 -8.03 13.14
C GLU A 94 -11.51 -9.36 12.45
N GLY A 95 -10.72 -10.39 12.74
CA GLY A 95 -10.89 -11.72 12.14
C GLY A 95 -10.40 -11.87 10.69
N SER A 96 -9.79 -10.84 10.10
CA SER A 96 -9.17 -10.95 8.77
C SER A 96 -7.95 -11.89 8.80
N ASN A 97 -7.88 -12.82 7.84
CA ASN A 97 -6.73 -13.73 7.71
C ASN A 97 -5.50 -13.06 7.08
N PHE A 98 -5.69 -11.98 6.34
CA PHE A 98 -4.64 -11.38 5.50
C PHE A 98 -4.37 -9.90 5.77
N VAL A 99 -5.17 -9.23 6.59
CA VAL A 99 -4.99 -7.82 6.90
C VAL A 99 -4.74 -7.65 8.40
N HIS A 100 -3.60 -7.11 8.75
CA HIS A 100 -3.14 -6.93 10.12
C HIS A 100 -2.90 -5.46 10.42
N VAL A 101 -3.69 -4.91 11.32
CA VAL A 101 -3.46 -3.56 11.84
C VAL A 101 -2.36 -3.64 12.90
N GLN A 102 -1.26 -2.94 12.65
CA GLN A 102 -0.08 -2.98 13.53
C GLN A 102 -0.30 -2.07 14.74
N PRO A 103 0.19 -2.45 15.93
CA PRO A 103 0.02 -1.64 17.13
C PRO A 103 0.51 -0.19 16.97
N LEU A 104 -0.23 0.75 17.55
CA LEU A 104 0.17 2.15 17.57
C LEU A 104 1.52 2.31 18.27
N LYS A 105 2.41 3.05 17.66
CA LYS A 105 3.76 3.31 18.17
C LYS A 105 3.78 4.61 18.98
N THR A 106 4.63 4.64 20.00
CA THR A 106 4.97 5.89 20.68
C THR A 106 5.70 6.86 19.74
N PRO A 107 5.70 8.18 19.98
CA PRO A 107 6.44 9.14 19.16
C PRO A 107 7.92 8.80 18.98
N ALA A 108 8.58 8.26 20.02
CA ALA A 108 9.98 7.83 19.95
C ALA A 108 10.17 6.64 19.02
N GLU A 109 9.28 5.64 19.09
CA GLU A 109 9.28 4.49 18.18
C GLU A 109 8.96 4.91 16.73
N MET A 110 8.00 5.83 16.53
CA MET A 110 7.71 6.36 15.19
C MET A 110 8.94 7.02 14.58
N THR A 111 9.69 7.81 15.36
CA THR A 111 10.93 8.45 14.90
C THR A 111 11.99 7.44 14.48
N ALA A 112 12.09 6.32 15.17
CA ALA A 112 13.05 5.25 14.89
C ALA A 112 12.59 4.30 13.77
N THR A 113 11.29 4.27 13.46
CA THR A 113 10.72 3.32 12.49
C THR A 113 11.14 3.66 11.07
N LYS A 114 11.59 2.65 10.34
CA LYS A 114 11.80 2.68 8.88
C LYS A 114 10.91 1.60 8.27
N LEU A 115 9.97 2.02 7.43
CA LEU A 115 9.03 1.10 6.81
C LEU A 115 9.58 0.64 5.46
N SER A 116 10.11 -0.57 5.43
CA SER A 116 10.60 -1.20 4.20
C SER A 116 9.44 -1.65 3.32
N CYS A 117 9.53 -1.40 2.02
CA CYS A 117 8.46 -1.74 1.07
C CYS A 117 8.38 -3.23 0.73
N ASN A 118 9.46 -3.99 0.95
CA ASN A 118 9.58 -5.37 0.50
C ASN A 118 9.56 -6.43 1.63
N ASP A 119 9.22 -6.04 2.85
CA ASP A 119 9.18 -6.98 3.98
C ASP A 119 8.09 -8.06 3.85
N LEU A 120 7.00 -7.77 3.12
CA LEU A 120 5.92 -8.72 2.86
C LEU A 120 5.95 -9.34 1.46
N ARG A 121 7.10 -9.25 0.78
CA ARG A 121 7.24 -9.83 -0.55
C ARG A 121 6.93 -11.33 -0.54
N ASP A 122 6.37 -11.81 -1.65
CA ASP A 122 6.00 -13.21 -1.88
C ASP A 122 4.94 -13.75 -0.90
N THR A 123 4.17 -12.86 -0.26
CA THR A 123 3.06 -13.22 0.62
C THR A 123 1.73 -12.65 0.15
N ASN A 124 0.62 -13.17 0.69
CA ASN A 124 -0.71 -12.57 0.55
C ASN A 124 -1.09 -11.71 1.78
N GLN A 125 -0.12 -11.31 2.59
CA GLN A 125 -0.34 -10.52 3.78
C GLN A 125 -0.36 -9.01 3.47
N MET A 126 -1.07 -8.26 4.31
CA MET A 126 -1.11 -6.80 4.30
C MET A 126 -1.01 -6.29 5.73
N GLU A 127 -0.19 -5.30 5.95
CA GLU A 127 -0.10 -4.59 7.21
C GLU A 127 -0.59 -3.16 7.05
N ILE A 128 -1.28 -2.66 8.08
CA ILE A 128 -1.74 -1.27 8.15
C ILE A 128 -1.11 -0.62 9.38
N PHE A 129 -0.60 0.59 9.20
CA PHE A 129 0.05 1.38 10.22
C PHE A 129 -0.61 2.75 10.35
N VAL A 130 -0.72 3.23 11.57
CA VAL A 130 -1.14 4.61 11.88
C VAL A 130 0.06 5.33 12.46
N PHE A 131 0.51 6.40 11.80
CA PHE A 131 1.59 7.27 12.25
C PHE A 131 1.11 8.70 12.36
N GLY A 132 1.84 9.52 13.12
CA GLY A 132 1.54 10.95 13.25
C GLY A 132 0.92 11.31 14.59
N ASP A 133 0.16 12.39 14.60
CA ASP A 133 -0.45 13.00 15.78
C ASP A 133 -1.86 13.53 15.49
N ALA A 134 -2.43 14.30 16.42
CA ALA A 134 -3.77 14.86 16.29
C ALA A 134 -3.93 15.92 15.16
N GLU A 135 -2.84 16.46 14.65
CA GLU A 135 -2.88 17.42 13.53
C GLU A 135 -2.77 16.72 12.18
N GLN A 136 -1.92 15.69 12.11
CA GLN A 136 -1.61 14.98 10.87
C GLN A 136 -1.42 13.48 11.14
N ILE A 137 -2.19 12.67 10.45
CA ILE A 137 -2.02 11.21 10.43
C ILE A 137 -1.48 10.78 9.07
N LEU A 138 -0.51 9.89 9.07
CA LEU A 138 -0.07 9.15 7.89
C LEU A 138 -0.53 7.70 8.03
N LEU A 139 -1.54 7.32 7.25
CA LEU A 139 -1.94 5.92 7.12
C LEU A 139 -1.03 5.24 6.11
N CYS A 140 -0.41 4.15 6.50
CA CYS A 140 0.43 3.37 5.62
C CYS A 140 -0.11 1.95 5.49
N SER A 141 -0.16 1.42 4.28
CA SER A 141 -0.36 0.00 4.05
C SER A 141 0.85 -0.60 3.35
N ARG A 142 1.31 -1.75 3.82
CA ARG A 142 2.41 -2.52 3.24
C ARG A 142 1.91 -3.87 2.75
N LEU A 143 2.29 -4.26 1.54
CA LEU A 143 1.87 -5.50 0.92
C LEU A 143 2.82 -5.90 -0.23
N ASP A 144 2.69 -7.11 -0.72
CA ASP A 144 3.31 -7.50 -2.00
C ASP A 144 2.42 -7.06 -3.18
N ASN A 145 2.97 -6.30 -4.12
CA ASN A 145 2.23 -5.82 -5.29
C ASN A 145 1.87 -6.93 -6.29
N LEU A 146 2.54 -8.08 -6.27
CA LEU A 146 2.24 -9.26 -7.09
C LEU A 146 1.35 -10.27 -6.35
N GLY A 147 1.56 -10.44 -5.04
CA GLY A 147 0.77 -11.28 -4.16
C GLY A 147 -0.57 -10.63 -3.80
N LYS A 148 -0.66 -10.03 -2.60
CA LYS A 148 -1.87 -9.35 -2.10
C LYS A 148 -2.38 -8.24 -3.02
N GLY A 149 -1.48 -7.56 -3.74
CA GLY A 149 -1.82 -6.49 -4.69
C GLY A 149 -2.34 -6.97 -6.05
N ALA A 150 -2.24 -8.25 -6.39
CA ALA A 150 -2.63 -8.78 -7.70
C ALA A 150 -3.14 -10.23 -7.64
N SER A 151 -2.25 -11.21 -7.92
CA SER A 151 -2.67 -12.62 -8.06
C SER A 151 -3.21 -13.23 -6.77
N GLY A 152 -2.64 -12.90 -5.63
CA GLY A 152 -3.09 -13.38 -4.33
C GLY A 152 -4.51 -12.93 -4.00
N ALA A 153 -4.81 -11.64 -4.23
CA ALA A 153 -6.19 -11.15 -4.06
C ALA A 153 -7.17 -11.80 -5.04
N ALA A 154 -6.75 -12.09 -6.28
CA ALA A 154 -7.59 -12.80 -7.24
C ALA A 154 -7.92 -14.22 -6.79
N VAL A 155 -6.93 -14.96 -6.27
CA VAL A 155 -7.13 -16.31 -5.71
C VAL A 155 -8.04 -16.25 -4.47
N GLN A 156 -7.80 -15.30 -3.56
CA GLN A 156 -8.64 -15.08 -2.38
C GLN A 156 -10.11 -14.83 -2.78
N CYS A 157 -10.35 -13.91 -3.72
CA CYS A 157 -11.71 -13.66 -4.24
C CYS A 157 -12.33 -14.90 -4.89
N MET A 158 -11.57 -15.66 -5.66
CA MET A 158 -12.03 -16.90 -6.26
C MET A 158 -12.44 -17.93 -5.19
N ASN A 159 -11.63 -18.11 -4.15
CA ASN A 159 -11.95 -19.01 -3.04
C ASN A 159 -13.28 -18.64 -2.38
N ILE A 160 -13.46 -17.35 -2.06
CA ILE A 160 -14.70 -16.82 -1.47
C ILE A 160 -15.90 -17.07 -2.39
N MET A 161 -15.77 -16.78 -3.69
CA MET A 161 -16.84 -17.00 -4.67
C MET A 161 -17.24 -18.47 -4.83
N LEU A 162 -16.28 -19.38 -4.63
CA LEU A 162 -16.52 -20.82 -4.69
C LEU A 162 -16.98 -21.44 -3.35
N GLY A 163 -17.11 -20.63 -2.29
CA GLY A 163 -17.46 -21.10 -0.95
C GLY A 163 -16.34 -21.90 -0.27
N LEU A 164 -15.10 -21.74 -0.71
CA LEU A 164 -13.91 -22.31 -0.09
C LEU A 164 -13.42 -21.39 1.02
N ASP A 165 -12.53 -21.93 1.89
CA ASP A 165 -11.77 -21.08 2.81
C ASP A 165 -10.90 -20.12 2.00
N GLU A 166 -10.95 -18.83 2.35
CA GLU A 166 -10.24 -17.77 1.60
C GLU A 166 -8.71 -17.97 1.56
N THR A 167 -8.15 -18.76 2.50
CA THR A 167 -6.72 -19.00 2.66
C THR A 167 -6.17 -20.11 1.76
N VAL A 168 -7.02 -20.88 1.09
CA VAL A 168 -6.58 -22.00 0.26
C VAL A 168 -5.58 -21.59 -0.81
N GLY A 169 -4.35 -22.13 -0.72
CA GLY A 169 -3.25 -21.82 -1.64
C GLY A 169 -2.58 -20.46 -1.45
N LEU A 170 -2.85 -19.76 -0.33
CA LEU A 170 -2.33 -18.41 -0.05
C LEU A 170 -1.55 -18.29 1.26
N LEU A 171 -1.45 -19.35 2.05
CA LEU A 171 -0.65 -19.42 3.30
C LEU A 171 0.67 -20.15 3.06
#